data_2821aa341cc769416df960c597b66e8c
#
_entry.id   2821aa341cc769416df960c597b66e8c
#
_cell.length_a   1.000
_cell.length_b   1.000
_cell.length_c   1.000
_cell.angle_alpha   90.00
_cell.angle_beta   90.00
_cell.angle_gamma   90.00
#
_symmetry.space_group_name_H-M   'P 1'
#
loop_
_entity.id
_entity.type
_entity.pdbx_description
1 polymer ?
#
loop_
_entity_poly.entity_id
_entity_poly.type
_entity_poly.pdbx_seq_one_letter_code
_entity_poly.pdbx_strand_id
1 'polypeptide(L)'
;MYKRQLTGGAVANMAPDLFFSMLLLVPFVDTMTTMLNDKLPLTPAEWELWGNPIKSKEYFEYILSYAPYNNLEKKDYPSMLITTSLFDNRVLYSEPVKYIAKLRDVKTDNNTQLLKCKMEAAGHGGMSGRDNAITELAEEYSFILKSAKILN
;
A
#
# COMPACT_ATOMS: atom_id res chain seq x y z
N MET A 1 11.58 -5.89 -5.45
CA MET A 1 10.58 -6.24 -4.43
C MET A 1 9.43 -5.24 -4.41
N TYR A 2 9.68 -3.95 -4.34
CA TYR A 2 8.65 -2.89 -4.25
C TYR A 2 7.66 -2.80 -5.44
N LYS A 3 8.03 -3.25 -6.63
CA LYS A 3 7.19 -3.10 -7.85
C LYS A 3 5.78 -3.69 -7.69
N ARG A 4 5.65 -4.88 -7.11
CA ARG A 4 4.34 -5.52 -6.89
C ARG A 4 3.52 -4.79 -5.82
N GLN A 5 4.19 -4.25 -4.80
CA GLN A 5 3.56 -3.56 -3.68
C GLN A 5 3.06 -2.16 -4.07
N LEU A 6 3.71 -1.51 -5.04
CA LEU A 6 3.25 -0.24 -5.61
C LEU A 6 2.05 -0.42 -6.53
N THR A 7 2.04 -1.49 -7.34
CA THR A 7 1.05 -1.70 -8.40
C THR A 7 -0.38 -1.62 -7.86
N GLY A 8 -0.66 -2.23 -6.70
CA GLY A 8 -2.00 -2.19 -6.11
C GLY A 8 -2.51 -0.77 -5.86
N GLY A 9 -1.68 0.09 -5.26
CA GLY A 9 -2.05 1.49 -5.03
C GLY A 9 -2.18 2.31 -6.32
N ALA A 10 -1.31 2.06 -7.31
CA ALA A 10 -1.37 2.76 -8.59
C ALA A 10 -2.63 2.40 -9.39
N VAL A 11 -2.98 1.12 -9.51
CA VAL A 11 -4.19 0.70 -10.24
C VAL A 11 -5.47 1.12 -9.53
N ALA A 12 -5.47 1.20 -8.19
CA ALA A 12 -6.58 1.75 -7.43
C ALA A 12 -6.87 3.23 -7.79
N ASN A 13 -5.83 3.98 -8.13
CA ASN A 13 -5.99 5.36 -8.60
C ASN A 13 -6.39 5.43 -10.08
N MET A 14 -5.83 4.56 -10.93
CA MET A 14 -6.00 4.61 -12.39
C MET A 14 -7.35 4.05 -12.85
N ALA A 15 -7.80 2.97 -12.22
CA ALA A 15 -9.00 2.24 -12.66
C ALA A 15 -9.75 1.64 -11.43
N PRO A 16 -10.22 2.48 -10.49
CA PRO A 16 -10.88 2.00 -9.27
C PRO A 16 -12.15 1.21 -9.52
N ASP A 17 -12.85 1.50 -10.61
CA ASP A 17 -14.11 0.89 -11.05
C ASP A 17 -13.96 -0.57 -11.52
N LEU A 18 -12.74 -1.01 -11.82
CA LEU A 18 -12.47 -2.40 -12.20
C LEU A 18 -12.43 -3.37 -11.01
N PHE A 19 -12.46 -2.86 -9.78
CA PHE A 19 -12.31 -3.67 -8.58
C PHE A 19 -13.46 -3.43 -7.60
N PHE A 20 -14.09 -4.50 -7.12
CA PHE A 20 -15.05 -4.40 -6.01
C PHE A 20 -14.34 -4.34 -4.66
N SER A 21 -13.18 -5.01 -4.54
CA SER A 21 -12.32 -4.94 -3.35
C SER A 21 -10.86 -5.21 -3.69
N MET A 22 -9.95 -4.73 -2.83
CA MET A 22 -8.51 -4.91 -2.98
C MET A 22 -7.86 -5.26 -1.64
N LEU A 23 -6.88 -6.17 -1.68
CA LEU A 23 -5.98 -6.46 -0.58
C LEU A 23 -4.62 -5.84 -0.89
N LEU A 24 -4.17 -4.91 -0.08
CA LEU A 24 -2.87 -4.28 -0.20
C LEU A 24 -1.98 -4.73 0.97
N LEU A 25 -1.21 -5.78 0.74
CA LEU A 25 -0.35 -6.37 1.76
C LEU A 25 1.02 -5.68 1.75
N VAL A 26 1.31 -4.96 2.82
CA VAL A 26 2.55 -4.18 3.00
C VAL A 26 2.85 -3.30 1.78
N PRO A 27 1.91 -2.42 1.37
CA PRO A 27 2.02 -1.72 0.10
C PRO A 27 3.04 -0.58 0.14
N PHE A 28 3.81 -0.46 -0.95
CA PHE A 28 4.74 0.65 -1.21
C PHE A 28 3.99 1.81 -1.86
N VAL A 29 3.35 2.64 -1.06
CA VAL A 29 2.37 3.63 -1.53
C VAL A 29 2.78 5.10 -1.36
N ASP A 30 3.78 5.40 -0.53
CA ASP A 30 4.36 6.75 -0.42
C ASP A 30 5.72 6.80 -1.12
N THR A 31 5.73 6.35 -2.36
CA THR A 31 6.91 6.14 -3.19
C THR A 31 7.82 7.37 -3.25
N MET A 32 7.26 8.56 -3.44
CA MET A 32 8.07 9.77 -3.58
C MET A 32 8.84 10.09 -2.31
N THR A 33 8.19 10.01 -1.13
CA THR A 33 8.88 10.28 0.15
C THR A 33 10.03 9.31 0.37
N THR A 34 9.81 8.02 0.09
CA THR A 34 10.84 6.99 0.27
C THR A 34 11.97 7.14 -0.75
N MET A 35 11.66 7.33 -2.04
CA MET A 35 12.67 7.44 -3.10
C MET A 35 13.51 8.72 -3.04
N LEU A 36 13.02 9.75 -2.35
CA LEU A 36 13.77 10.99 -2.08
C LEU A 36 14.62 10.93 -0.80
N ASN A 37 14.56 9.85 -0.04
CA ASN A 37 15.29 9.68 1.22
C ASN A 37 16.47 8.71 1.05
N ASP A 38 17.65 9.24 0.77
CA ASP A 38 18.90 8.48 0.58
C ASP A 38 19.43 7.82 1.87
N LYS A 39 18.87 8.17 3.04
CA LYS A 39 19.24 7.60 4.34
C LYS A 39 18.54 6.28 4.62
N LEU A 40 17.50 5.94 3.87
CA LEU A 40 16.84 4.65 4.00
C LEU A 40 17.69 3.55 3.36
N PRO A 41 17.90 2.42 4.04
CA PRO A 41 18.89 1.42 3.62
C PRO A 41 18.66 0.85 2.21
N LEU A 42 17.41 0.74 1.77
CA LEU A 42 17.06 0.16 0.48
C LEU A 42 16.97 1.19 -0.65
N THR A 43 16.72 2.45 -0.36
CA THR A 43 16.47 3.49 -1.37
C THR A 43 17.62 3.63 -2.38
N PRO A 44 18.90 3.73 -1.98
CA PRO A 44 19.98 3.87 -2.96
C PRO A 44 20.10 2.68 -3.91
N ALA A 45 19.87 1.46 -3.44
CA ALA A 45 19.89 0.25 -4.26
C ALA A 45 18.69 0.18 -5.24
N GLU A 46 17.55 0.72 -4.86
CA GLU A 46 16.35 0.75 -5.70
C GLU A 46 16.46 1.78 -6.85
N TRP A 47 17.32 2.80 -6.75
CA TRP A 47 17.50 3.77 -7.83
C TRP A 47 18.02 3.17 -9.14
N GLU A 48 18.70 2.05 -9.09
CA GLU A 48 19.12 1.33 -10.30
C GLU A 48 17.90 0.78 -11.08
N LEU A 49 16.83 0.48 -10.39
CA LEU A 49 15.61 -0.12 -10.96
C LEU A 49 14.53 0.91 -11.32
N TRP A 50 14.46 2.02 -10.58
CA TRP A 50 13.39 3.01 -10.68
C TRP A 50 13.86 4.32 -11.33
N GLY A 51 15.19 4.55 -11.36
CA GLY A 51 15.78 5.85 -11.58
C GLY A 51 15.93 6.66 -10.30
N ASN A 52 16.87 7.61 -10.32
CA ASN A 52 17.17 8.45 -9.16
C ASN A 52 16.44 9.79 -9.24
N PRO A 53 15.34 10.00 -8.48
CA PRO A 53 14.57 11.24 -8.54
C PRO A 53 15.26 12.44 -7.90
N ILE A 54 16.32 12.22 -7.12
CA ILE A 54 17.13 13.32 -6.53
C ILE A 54 18.04 13.92 -7.61
N LYS A 55 18.56 13.09 -8.50
CA LYS A 55 19.54 13.49 -9.52
C LYS A 55 18.94 13.85 -10.87
N SER A 56 17.72 13.38 -11.16
CA SER A 56 17.06 13.59 -12.45
C SER A 56 15.61 14.03 -12.28
N LYS A 57 15.31 15.19 -12.84
CA LYS A 57 13.95 15.72 -12.93
C LYS A 57 13.03 14.78 -13.71
N GLU A 58 13.52 14.15 -14.77
CA GLU A 58 12.78 13.20 -15.59
C GLU A 58 12.31 12.01 -14.77
N TYR A 59 13.20 11.39 -13.98
CA TYR A 59 12.82 10.29 -13.07
C TYR A 59 11.88 10.75 -11.97
N PHE A 60 12.07 11.96 -11.44
CA PHE A 60 11.16 12.55 -10.45
C PHE A 60 9.73 12.65 -11.02
N GLU A 61 9.58 13.29 -12.19
CA GLU A 61 8.28 13.48 -12.83
C GLU A 61 7.64 12.15 -13.23
N TYR A 62 8.45 11.21 -13.73
CA TYR A 62 7.98 9.87 -14.08
C TYR A 62 7.46 9.09 -12.87
N ILE A 63 8.23 9.02 -11.78
CA ILE A 63 7.77 8.34 -10.55
C ILE A 63 6.54 9.04 -9.96
N LEU A 64 6.53 10.37 -9.95
CA LEU A 64 5.40 11.15 -9.45
C LEU A 64 4.11 10.85 -10.22
N SER A 65 4.19 10.60 -11.53
CA SER A 65 3.01 10.37 -12.38
C SER A 65 2.17 9.14 -11.98
N TYR A 66 2.77 8.16 -11.30
CA TYR A 66 2.07 6.96 -10.84
C TYR A 66 2.19 6.70 -9.33
N ALA A 67 2.86 7.57 -8.57
CA ALA A 67 3.03 7.41 -7.12
C ALA A 67 1.69 7.38 -6.39
N PRO A 68 1.31 6.27 -5.70
CA PRO A 68 -0.06 6.09 -5.22
C PRO A 68 -0.55 7.19 -4.28
N TYR A 69 0.23 7.57 -3.28
CA TYR A 69 -0.14 8.61 -2.31
C TYR A 69 -0.33 9.98 -2.96
N ASN A 70 0.52 10.32 -3.94
CA ASN A 70 0.49 11.62 -4.59
C ASN A 70 -0.72 11.77 -5.51
N ASN A 71 -1.16 10.67 -6.14
CA ASN A 71 -2.25 10.64 -7.12
C ASN A 71 -3.61 10.22 -6.52
N LEU A 72 -3.78 10.27 -5.19
CA LEU A 72 -5.10 10.16 -4.58
C LEU A 72 -5.93 11.41 -4.88
N GLU A 73 -7.09 11.21 -5.48
CA GLU A 73 -8.01 12.25 -5.95
C GLU A 73 -9.40 12.05 -5.33
N LYS A 74 -10.25 13.08 -5.46
CA LYS A 74 -11.64 13.02 -5.00
C LYS A 74 -12.48 12.21 -5.99
N LYS A 75 -12.66 10.90 -5.69
CA LYS A 75 -13.45 9.95 -6.48
C LYS A 75 -13.82 8.72 -5.65
N ASP A 76 -14.58 7.82 -6.25
CA ASP A 76 -14.94 6.54 -5.64
C ASP A 76 -13.75 5.56 -5.72
N TYR A 77 -13.56 4.78 -4.65
CA TYR A 77 -12.52 3.74 -4.54
C TYR A 77 -13.14 2.40 -4.14
N PRO A 78 -12.53 1.27 -4.53
CA PRO A 78 -13.00 -0.05 -4.08
C PRO A 78 -12.84 -0.19 -2.56
N SER A 79 -13.54 -1.15 -1.97
CA SER A 79 -13.25 -1.56 -0.58
C SER A 79 -11.81 -2.03 -0.46
N MET A 80 -11.06 -1.58 0.54
CA MET A 80 -9.65 -1.94 0.71
C MET A 80 -9.36 -2.44 2.12
N LEU A 81 -8.61 -3.55 2.20
CA LEU A 81 -7.88 -3.96 3.39
C LEU A 81 -6.40 -3.76 3.15
N ILE A 82 -5.80 -2.90 3.95
CA ILE A 82 -4.37 -2.58 3.91
C ILE A 82 -3.72 -3.17 5.15
N THR A 83 -2.64 -3.93 4.99
CA THR A 83 -1.89 -4.48 6.11
C THR A 83 -0.49 -3.88 6.18
N THR A 84 0.02 -3.69 7.39
CA THR A 84 1.40 -3.25 7.64
C THR A 84 1.88 -3.77 8.98
N SER A 85 3.15 -3.57 9.30
CA SER A 85 3.74 -3.89 10.59
C SER A 85 4.55 -2.71 11.12
N LEU A 86 4.41 -2.42 12.41
CA LEU A 86 5.17 -1.35 13.08
C LEU A 86 6.69 -1.53 12.94
N PHE A 87 7.15 -2.78 12.92
CA PHE A 87 8.56 -3.15 12.84
C PHE A 87 9.02 -3.55 11.42
N ASP A 88 8.26 -3.16 10.39
CA ASP A 88 8.70 -3.36 9.02
C ASP A 88 9.86 -2.41 8.70
N ASN A 89 11.01 -2.99 8.39
CA ASN A 89 12.25 -2.28 8.06
C ASN A 89 12.48 -2.15 6.55
N ARG A 90 11.56 -2.61 5.71
CA ARG A 90 11.63 -2.54 4.24
C ARG A 90 10.67 -1.51 3.68
N VAL A 91 9.41 -1.62 4.06
CA VAL A 91 8.36 -0.63 3.73
C VAL A 91 7.87 -0.07 5.06
N LEU A 92 8.20 1.18 5.31
CA LEU A 92 7.87 1.82 6.58
C LEU A 92 6.35 1.83 6.80
N TYR A 93 5.92 1.46 8.00
CA TYR A 93 4.50 1.45 8.38
C TYR A 93 3.80 2.80 8.15
N SER A 94 4.56 3.88 8.18
CA SER A 94 4.06 5.24 7.93
C SER A 94 3.50 5.43 6.53
N GLU A 95 3.98 4.69 5.52
CA GLU A 95 3.49 4.79 4.15
C GLU A 95 2.01 4.38 4.03
N PRO A 96 1.61 3.14 4.38
CA PRO A 96 0.20 2.75 4.33
C PRO A 96 -0.67 3.52 5.33
N VAL A 97 -0.14 3.96 6.47
CA VAL A 97 -0.90 4.80 7.41
C VAL A 97 -1.25 6.15 6.81
N LYS A 98 -0.28 6.84 6.20
CA LYS A 98 -0.50 8.11 5.50
C LYS A 98 -1.46 7.93 4.31
N TYR A 99 -1.24 6.86 3.52
CA TYR A 99 -2.06 6.57 2.36
C TYR A 99 -3.53 6.39 2.72
N ILE A 100 -3.85 5.55 3.70
CA ILE A 100 -5.24 5.30 4.08
C ILE A 100 -5.90 6.52 4.75
N ALA A 101 -5.13 7.32 5.49
CA ALA A 101 -5.63 8.57 6.06
C ALA A 101 -6.08 9.54 4.96
N LYS A 102 -5.23 9.78 3.96
CA LYS A 102 -5.56 10.62 2.82
C LYS A 102 -6.70 10.02 1.97
N LEU A 103 -6.67 8.70 1.73
CA LEU A 103 -7.72 8.01 0.98
C LEU A 103 -9.11 8.21 1.62
N ARG A 104 -9.21 8.08 2.96
CA ARG A 104 -10.46 8.30 3.70
C ARG A 104 -10.96 9.74 3.62
N ASP A 105 -10.07 10.70 3.48
CA ASP A 105 -10.39 12.13 3.36
C ASP A 105 -10.91 12.48 1.95
N VAL A 106 -10.32 11.87 0.91
CA VAL A 106 -10.63 12.25 -0.47
C VAL A 106 -11.72 11.39 -1.13
N LYS A 107 -11.96 10.15 -0.67
CA LYS A 107 -12.96 9.26 -1.28
C LYS A 107 -14.38 9.81 -1.20
N THR A 108 -15.20 9.52 -2.20
CA THR A 108 -16.59 10.01 -2.30
C THR A 108 -17.64 8.93 -2.07
N ASP A 109 -17.23 7.68 -1.99
CA ASP A 109 -18.05 6.49 -1.78
C ASP A 109 -18.21 6.12 -0.28
N ASN A 110 -19.01 5.07 0.00
CA ASN A 110 -19.17 4.47 1.33
C ASN A 110 -18.42 3.12 1.47
N ASN A 111 -17.52 2.78 0.54
CA ASN A 111 -16.79 1.53 0.57
C ASN A 111 -15.84 1.47 1.78
N THR A 112 -15.69 0.27 2.32
CA THR A 112 -14.91 0.05 3.55
C THR A 112 -13.41 0.20 3.31
N GLN A 113 -12.74 1.03 4.11
CA GLN A 113 -11.29 1.23 4.08
C GLN A 113 -10.71 0.83 5.44
N LEU A 114 -10.07 -0.35 5.49
CA LEU A 114 -9.47 -0.91 6.71
C LEU A 114 -7.95 -0.84 6.66
N LEU A 115 -7.34 -0.56 7.80
CA LEU A 115 -5.91 -0.69 8.04
C LEU A 115 -5.70 -1.65 9.21
N LYS A 116 -4.92 -2.70 8.98
CA LYS A 116 -4.40 -3.59 10.03
C LYS A 116 -2.90 -3.33 10.18
N CYS A 117 -2.50 -2.72 11.29
CA CYS A 117 -1.11 -2.56 11.67
C CYS A 117 -0.76 -3.59 12.74
N LYS A 118 0.19 -4.48 12.44
CA LYS A 118 0.72 -5.44 13.42
C LYS A 118 1.66 -4.71 14.36
N MET A 119 1.34 -4.73 15.65
CA MET A 119 2.10 -4.02 16.69
C MET A 119 3.20 -4.87 17.32
N GLU A 120 3.16 -6.18 17.10
CA GLU A 120 4.17 -7.15 17.56
C GLU A 120 5.38 -7.15 16.61
N ALA A 121 6.46 -7.82 17.01
CA ALA A 121 7.68 -7.95 16.22
C ALA A 121 7.48 -8.88 15.00
N ALA A 122 6.66 -8.46 14.07
CA ALA A 122 6.26 -9.25 12.90
C ALA A 122 7.10 -8.99 11.64
N GLY A 123 7.87 -7.91 11.57
CA GLY A 123 8.68 -7.54 10.40
C GLY A 123 7.86 -7.42 9.10
N HIS A 124 8.58 -7.42 7.96
CA HIS A 124 7.99 -7.30 6.63
C HIS A 124 7.15 -8.53 6.19
N GLY A 125 7.53 -9.72 6.64
CA GLY A 125 6.86 -10.98 6.26
C GLY A 125 5.65 -11.36 7.11
N GLY A 126 5.27 -10.53 8.07
CA GLY A 126 4.24 -10.87 9.04
C GLY A 126 4.77 -11.72 10.21
N MET A 127 3.86 -12.20 11.04
CA MET A 127 4.22 -13.06 12.16
C MET A 127 4.64 -14.46 11.66
N SER A 128 5.68 -15.01 12.27
CA SER A 128 6.10 -16.38 11.98
C SER A 128 5.14 -17.40 12.61
N GLY A 129 5.02 -18.56 11.97
CA GLY A 129 4.23 -19.69 12.45
C GLY A 129 2.98 -19.97 11.59
N ARG A 130 2.65 -21.25 11.51
CA ARG A 130 1.54 -21.75 10.67
C ARG A 130 0.19 -21.18 11.08
N ASP A 131 -0.08 -21.13 12.38
CA ASP A 131 -1.39 -20.70 12.90
C ASP A 131 -1.63 -19.21 12.64
N ASN A 132 -0.57 -18.40 12.77
CA ASN A 132 -0.63 -16.99 12.43
C ASN A 132 -0.92 -16.77 10.94
N ALA A 133 -0.26 -17.51 10.06
CA ALA A 133 -0.49 -17.43 8.62
C ALA A 133 -1.91 -17.84 8.23
N ILE A 134 -2.48 -18.88 8.88
CA ILE A 134 -3.88 -19.31 8.67
C ILE A 134 -4.84 -18.22 9.13
N THR A 135 -4.60 -17.61 10.30
CA THR A 135 -5.43 -16.53 10.82
C THR A 135 -5.42 -15.32 9.91
N GLU A 136 -4.23 -14.90 9.44
CA GLU A 136 -4.10 -13.78 8.49
C GLU A 136 -4.86 -14.05 7.20
N LEU A 137 -4.71 -15.24 6.62
CA LEU A 137 -5.41 -15.64 5.40
C LEU A 137 -6.95 -15.69 5.61
N ALA A 138 -7.41 -16.15 6.77
CA ALA A 138 -8.83 -16.18 7.10
C ALA A 138 -9.42 -14.76 7.19
N GLU A 139 -8.69 -13.80 7.76
CA GLU A 139 -9.09 -12.38 7.81
C GLU A 139 -9.18 -11.77 6.40
N GLU A 140 -8.18 -12.03 5.55
CA GLU A 140 -8.15 -11.56 4.17
C GLU A 140 -9.35 -12.09 3.36
N TYR A 141 -9.62 -13.38 3.45
CA TYR A 141 -10.79 -13.99 2.79
C TYR A 141 -12.11 -13.48 3.36
N SER A 142 -12.20 -13.31 4.68
CA SER A 142 -13.40 -12.74 5.32
C SER A 142 -13.69 -11.34 4.80
N PHE A 143 -12.65 -10.51 4.63
CA PHE A 143 -12.80 -9.18 4.05
C PHE A 143 -13.31 -9.24 2.60
N ILE A 144 -12.73 -10.09 1.76
CA ILE A 144 -13.16 -10.26 0.35
C ILE A 144 -14.62 -10.72 0.29
N LEU A 145 -14.98 -11.78 1.03
CA LEU A 145 -16.32 -12.35 1.03
C LEU A 145 -17.36 -11.36 1.55
N LYS A 146 -17.03 -10.58 2.58
CA LYS A 146 -17.89 -9.51 3.08
C LYS A 146 -18.04 -8.38 2.06
N SER A 147 -16.95 -7.97 1.42
CA SER A 147 -16.99 -6.93 0.37
C SER A 147 -17.80 -7.37 -0.84
N ALA A 148 -17.77 -8.66 -1.18
CA ALA A 148 -18.59 -9.29 -2.22
C ALA A 148 -20.04 -9.54 -1.80
N LYS A 149 -20.44 -9.19 -0.55
CA LYS A 149 -21.77 -9.43 0.03
C LYS A 149 -22.18 -10.92 0.04
N ILE A 150 -21.20 -11.82 0.11
CA ILE A 150 -21.40 -13.26 0.23
C ILE A 150 -21.56 -13.64 1.71
N LEU A 151 -20.90 -12.91 2.61
CA LEU A 151 -21.07 -13.02 4.06
C LEU A 151 -21.81 -11.79 4.59
N ASN A 152 -22.79 -12.05 5.45
CA ASN A 152 -23.55 -11.02 6.18
C ASN A 152 -22.80 -10.56 7.42
#